data_51ce0502de94cb015f4cb0e74d0c8c92
#
_entry.id   51ce0502de94cb015f4cb0e74d0c8c92
#
_cell.length_a   1.000
_cell.length_b   1.000
_cell.length_c   1.000
_cell.angle_alpha   90.00
_cell.angle_beta   90.00
_cell.angle_gamma   90.00
#
_symmetry.space_group_name_H-M   'P 1'
#
loop_
_entity.id
_entity.type
_entity.pdbx_description
1 polymer ?
#
loop_
_entity_poly.entity_id
_entity_poly.type
_entity_poly.pdbx_seq_one_letter_code
_entity_poly.pdbx_strand_id
1 'polypeptide(L)'
;HQWMLGFIKDSPQAERYQALADRISETMNFMKAIGITPESNPRLRETDFFTSHEALLLGYEEALTRTDSTSGDYYATSGHMIWIGDRTRQPDHAHVEFCRGIKNPIGLKCGPSLDPEELIRLIDILNPANEAGRLTLIARFGHEKVADHLPKLIRAVEREGKKVGWSCAPMHGNTI
;
A
#
# COMPACT_ATOMS: atom_id res chain seq x y z
N HIS A 1 -16.19 -1.66 -13.36
CA HIS A 1 -15.58 -2.86 -13.95
C HIS A 1 -16.00 -3.07 -15.40
N GLN A 2 -17.26 -2.83 -15.76
CA GLN A 2 -17.72 -2.93 -17.16
C GLN A 2 -16.98 -1.99 -18.13
N TRP A 3 -16.57 -0.81 -17.68
CA TRP A 3 -15.79 0.16 -18.47
C TRP A 3 -14.40 -0.35 -18.86
N MET A 4 -13.84 -1.26 -18.07
CA MET A 4 -12.51 -1.82 -18.31
C MET A 4 -12.51 -2.96 -19.34
N LEU A 5 -13.66 -3.56 -19.65
CA LEU A 5 -13.78 -4.68 -20.60
C LEU A 5 -13.24 -4.35 -21.99
N GLY A 6 -13.41 -3.10 -22.44
CA GLY A 6 -12.88 -2.65 -23.72
C GLY A 6 -11.35 -2.68 -23.81
N PHE A 7 -10.64 -2.49 -22.69
CA PHE A 7 -9.17 -2.48 -22.65
C PHE A 7 -8.55 -3.87 -22.57
N ILE A 8 -9.30 -4.87 -22.11
CA ILE A 8 -8.77 -6.24 -21.92
C ILE A 8 -9.28 -7.23 -22.96
N LYS A 9 -10.15 -6.79 -23.88
CA LYS A 9 -10.84 -7.63 -24.85
C LYS A 9 -9.92 -8.58 -25.64
N ASP A 10 -8.73 -8.11 -25.96
CA ASP A 10 -7.73 -8.84 -26.75
C ASP A 10 -6.64 -9.49 -25.88
N SER A 11 -6.81 -9.49 -24.55
CA SER A 11 -5.86 -10.09 -23.62
C SER A 11 -6.17 -11.56 -23.39
N PRO A 12 -5.16 -12.43 -23.16
CA PRO A 12 -5.38 -13.84 -22.79
C PRO A 12 -6.23 -14.05 -21.53
N GLN A 13 -6.34 -13.02 -20.69
CA GLN A 13 -7.11 -13.03 -19.45
C GLN A 13 -8.54 -12.49 -19.60
N ALA A 14 -8.93 -12.06 -20.83
CA ALA A 14 -10.23 -11.43 -21.07
C ALA A 14 -11.42 -12.27 -20.60
N GLU A 15 -11.44 -13.57 -20.91
CA GLU A 15 -12.50 -14.50 -20.50
C GLU A 15 -12.58 -14.63 -18.98
N ARG A 16 -11.43 -14.74 -18.30
CA ARG A 16 -11.37 -14.84 -16.84
C ARG A 16 -11.86 -13.57 -16.17
N TYR A 17 -11.51 -12.41 -16.71
CA TYR A 17 -11.97 -11.13 -16.22
C TYR A 17 -13.46 -10.94 -16.45
N GLN A 18 -13.98 -11.34 -17.63
CA GLN A 18 -15.40 -11.30 -17.93
C GLN A 18 -16.20 -12.17 -16.95
N ALA A 19 -15.77 -13.40 -16.71
CA ALA A 19 -16.42 -14.29 -15.76
C ALA A 19 -16.47 -13.69 -14.32
N LEU A 20 -15.42 -12.99 -13.91
CA LEU A 20 -15.41 -12.27 -12.63
C LEU A 20 -16.40 -11.10 -12.62
N ALA A 21 -16.45 -10.31 -13.68
CA ALA A 21 -17.37 -9.18 -13.81
C ALA A 21 -18.83 -9.64 -13.82
N ASP A 22 -19.12 -10.77 -14.47
CA ASP A 22 -20.46 -11.36 -14.50
C ASP A 22 -20.90 -11.84 -13.12
N ARG A 23 -20.01 -12.50 -12.35
CA ARG A 23 -20.30 -12.89 -10.95
C ARG A 23 -20.57 -11.71 -10.04
N ILE A 24 -19.80 -10.62 -10.19
CA ILE A 24 -20.06 -9.38 -9.44
C ILE A 24 -21.44 -8.83 -9.79
N SER A 25 -21.78 -8.80 -11.06
CA SER A 25 -23.09 -8.32 -11.54
C SER A 25 -24.24 -9.16 -11.01
N GLU A 26 -24.11 -10.49 -11.05
CA GLU A 26 -25.08 -11.43 -10.48
C GLU A 26 -25.28 -11.21 -8.97
N THR A 27 -24.17 -11.07 -8.24
CA THR A 27 -24.20 -10.79 -6.79
C THR A 27 -24.92 -9.47 -6.50
N MET A 28 -24.63 -8.42 -7.24
CA MET A 28 -25.29 -7.13 -7.06
C MET A 28 -26.81 -7.21 -7.37
N ASN A 29 -27.19 -7.97 -8.39
CA ASN A 29 -28.60 -8.18 -8.72
C ASN A 29 -29.31 -8.99 -7.61
N PHE A 30 -28.67 -10.03 -7.06
CA PHE A 30 -29.18 -10.77 -5.92
C PHE A 30 -29.38 -9.87 -4.68
N MET A 31 -28.38 -9.05 -4.33
CA MET A 31 -28.48 -8.09 -3.23
C MET A 31 -29.67 -7.15 -3.41
N LYS A 32 -29.84 -6.63 -4.62
CA LYS A 32 -30.99 -5.78 -4.97
C LYS A 32 -32.32 -6.52 -4.80
N ALA A 33 -32.40 -7.77 -5.23
CA ALA A 33 -33.62 -8.59 -5.13
C ALA A 33 -34.06 -8.84 -3.68
N ILE A 34 -33.11 -8.94 -2.74
CA ILE A 34 -33.39 -9.10 -1.30
C ILE A 34 -33.48 -7.76 -0.54
N GLY A 35 -33.58 -6.62 -1.27
CA GLY A 35 -33.79 -5.30 -0.69
C GLY A 35 -32.54 -4.59 -0.19
N ILE A 36 -31.34 -5.12 -0.44
CA ILE A 36 -30.07 -4.46 -0.15
C ILE A 36 -29.70 -3.57 -1.33
N THR A 37 -30.06 -2.30 -1.24
CA THR A 37 -29.82 -1.29 -2.27
C THR A 37 -29.03 -0.11 -1.69
N PRO A 38 -28.46 0.77 -2.52
CA PRO A 38 -27.82 2.01 -2.03
C PRO A 38 -28.71 2.88 -1.14
N GLU A 39 -30.02 2.80 -1.31
CA GLU A 39 -31.02 3.54 -0.52
C GLU A 39 -31.23 2.87 0.85
N SER A 40 -31.34 1.54 0.89
CA SER A 40 -31.53 0.78 2.14
C SER A 40 -30.22 0.61 2.95
N ASN A 41 -29.08 0.65 2.26
CA ASN A 41 -27.76 0.56 2.88
C ASN A 41 -26.79 1.60 2.27
N PRO A 42 -26.65 2.77 2.90
CA PRO A 42 -25.78 3.85 2.41
C PRO A 42 -24.33 3.43 2.15
N ARG A 43 -23.80 2.42 2.86
CA ARG A 43 -22.44 1.89 2.66
C ARG A 43 -22.19 1.36 1.24
N LEU A 44 -23.21 1.08 0.47
CA LEU A 44 -23.08 0.67 -0.94
C LEU A 44 -22.75 1.82 -1.89
N ARG A 45 -22.94 3.08 -1.46
CA ARG A 45 -22.65 4.29 -2.24
C ARG A 45 -21.66 5.23 -1.57
N GLU A 46 -21.45 5.07 -0.27
CA GLU A 46 -20.48 5.84 0.49
C GLU A 46 -19.12 5.12 0.41
N THR A 47 -18.12 5.83 -0.06
CA THR A 47 -16.75 5.33 -0.13
C THR A 47 -15.85 6.32 0.59
N ASP A 48 -15.12 5.83 1.58
CA ASP A 48 -14.05 6.59 2.20
C ASP A 48 -12.98 6.87 1.14
N PHE A 49 -12.55 8.12 1.07
CA PHE A 49 -11.56 8.55 0.10
C PHE A 49 -10.25 8.90 0.80
N PHE A 50 -9.22 8.09 0.54
CA PHE A 50 -7.90 8.29 1.09
C PHE A 50 -6.89 8.63 0.00
N THR A 51 -5.93 9.51 0.33
CA THR A 51 -4.84 9.90 -0.57
C THR A 51 -3.52 9.35 -0.08
N SER A 52 -2.65 9.02 -1.03
CA SER A 52 -1.30 8.57 -0.74
C SER A 52 -0.33 8.96 -1.86
N HIS A 53 0.93 9.22 -1.52
CA HIS A 53 2.00 9.51 -2.47
C HIS A 53 3.37 9.16 -1.91
N GLU A 54 4.39 9.20 -2.76
CA GLU A 54 5.79 9.07 -2.35
C GLU A 54 6.27 10.34 -1.66
N ALA A 55 6.81 10.21 -0.45
CA ALA A 55 7.47 11.30 0.26
C ALA A 55 8.85 11.57 -0.36
N LEU A 56 8.90 12.03 -1.60
CA LEU A 56 10.15 12.23 -2.33
C LEU A 56 10.82 13.55 -1.99
N LEU A 57 10.03 14.63 -1.96
CA LEU A 57 10.52 16.00 -1.72
C LEU A 57 10.28 16.39 -0.27
N LEU A 58 11.27 16.17 0.58
CA LEU A 58 11.14 16.39 2.03
C LEU A 58 10.82 17.84 2.40
N GLY A 59 11.30 18.83 1.66
CA GLY A 59 10.91 20.22 1.89
C GLY A 59 9.42 20.50 1.69
N TYR A 60 8.78 19.78 0.76
CA TYR A 60 7.32 19.81 0.57
C TYR A 60 6.60 19.14 1.73
N GLU A 61 7.06 17.97 2.13
CA GLU A 61 6.46 17.22 3.23
C GLU A 61 6.58 17.95 4.57
N GLU A 62 7.76 18.53 4.85
CA GLU A 62 8.01 19.34 6.04
C GLU A 62 7.08 20.56 6.11
N ALA A 63 6.94 21.27 4.98
CA ALA A 63 6.06 22.44 4.90
C ALA A 63 4.58 22.12 5.18
N LEU A 64 4.16 20.89 4.94
CA LEU A 64 2.81 20.39 5.21
C LEU A 64 2.69 19.54 6.48
N THR A 65 3.75 19.42 7.26
CA THR A 65 3.69 18.71 8.55
C THR A 65 3.07 19.61 9.61
N ARG A 66 2.17 19.06 10.40
CA ARG A 66 1.45 19.74 11.47
C ARG A 66 1.50 18.95 12.76
N THR A 67 1.46 19.65 13.87
CA THR A 67 1.31 19.06 15.19
C THR A 67 -0.17 18.91 15.52
N ASP A 68 -0.58 17.71 15.93
CA ASP A 68 -1.90 17.51 16.51
C ASP A 68 -1.95 18.20 17.90
N SER A 69 -2.87 19.14 18.04
CA SER A 69 -3.02 19.93 19.27
C SER A 69 -3.48 19.08 20.48
N THR A 70 -4.01 17.90 20.24
CA THR A 70 -4.54 17.01 21.29
C THR A 70 -3.46 16.07 21.82
N SER A 71 -2.68 15.45 20.93
CA SER A 71 -1.66 14.46 21.30
C SER A 71 -0.24 15.03 21.35
N GLY A 72 0.02 16.12 20.64
CA GLY A 72 1.36 16.65 20.42
C GLY A 72 2.15 15.91 19.33
N ASP A 73 1.55 14.92 18.71
CA ASP A 73 2.17 14.14 17.63
C ASP A 73 2.24 14.92 16.31
N TYR A 74 3.20 14.56 15.46
CA TYR A 74 3.35 15.15 14.13
C TYR A 74 2.66 14.32 13.06
N TYR A 75 1.97 15.01 12.15
CA TYR A 75 1.32 14.40 10.98
C TYR A 75 1.71 15.14 9.71
N ALA A 76 2.10 14.40 8.67
CA ALA A 76 2.17 14.93 7.31
C ALA A 76 0.74 15.11 6.78
N THR A 77 0.33 16.35 6.56
CA THR A 77 -1.01 16.65 6.03
C THR A 77 -1.07 16.68 4.50
N SER A 78 0.03 16.30 3.86
CA SER A 78 0.12 16.14 2.40
C SER A 78 -0.68 14.94 1.86
N GLY A 79 -0.96 13.94 2.72
CA GLY A 79 -1.74 12.76 2.39
C GLY A 79 -2.10 11.95 3.64
N HIS A 80 -3.03 11.02 3.52
CA HIS A 80 -3.41 10.12 4.61
C HIS A 80 -2.30 9.11 4.90
N MET A 81 -1.68 8.58 3.84
CA MET A 81 -0.54 7.68 3.89
C MET A 81 0.55 8.21 2.97
N ILE A 82 1.80 8.16 3.38
CA ILE A 82 2.95 8.45 2.52
C ILE A 82 3.90 7.27 2.49
N TRP A 83 4.68 7.11 1.42
CA TRP A 83 5.64 6.01 1.36
C TRP A 83 7.05 6.45 1.02
N ILE A 84 8.00 5.68 1.51
CA ILE A 84 9.41 5.80 1.18
C ILE A 84 9.68 5.01 -0.10
N GLY A 85 10.32 5.65 -1.07
CA GLY A 85 10.74 5.03 -2.32
C GLY A 85 11.88 4.02 -2.12
N ASP A 86 12.01 3.08 -3.06
CA ASP A 86 13.09 2.07 -3.03
C ASP A 86 14.51 2.68 -3.08
N ARG A 87 14.64 3.86 -3.69
CA ARG A 87 15.91 4.58 -3.80
C ARG A 87 16.24 5.47 -2.61
N THR A 88 15.28 5.73 -1.72
CA THR A 88 15.41 6.66 -0.59
C THR A 88 15.21 5.99 0.77
N ARG A 89 15.27 4.65 0.83
CA ARG A 89 14.98 3.85 2.02
C ARG A 89 16.20 3.54 2.90
N GLN A 90 17.35 4.15 2.64
CA GLN A 90 18.54 3.92 3.45
C GLN A 90 18.25 4.24 4.92
N PRO A 91 18.54 3.30 5.86
CA PRO A 91 18.12 3.42 7.26
C PRO A 91 18.60 4.69 7.97
N ASP A 92 19.75 5.22 7.59
CA ASP A 92 20.39 6.38 8.23
C ASP A 92 20.15 7.69 7.46
N HIS A 93 19.26 7.70 6.46
CA HIS A 93 19.03 8.86 5.61
C HIS A 93 17.72 9.61 5.97
N ALA A 94 17.63 10.82 5.43
CA ALA A 94 16.62 11.81 5.81
C ALA A 94 15.16 11.34 5.57
N HIS A 95 14.88 10.54 4.55
CA HIS A 95 13.52 10.07 4.26
C HIS A 95 13.01 9.10 5.33
N VAL A 96 13.87 8.19 5.80
CA VAL A 96 13.54 7.27 6.88
C VAL A 96 13.37 8.04 8.19
N GLU A 97 14.27 8.98 8.49
CA GLU A 97 14.18 9.83 9.69
C GLU A 97 12.91 10.68 9.70
N PHE A 98 12.55 11.30 8.58
CA PHE A 98 11.30 12.04 8.47
C PHE A 98 10.08 11.17 8.75
N CYS A 99 10.00 10.02 8.08
CA CYS A 99 8.87 9.09 8.25
C CYS A 99 8.79 8.48 9.65
N ARG A 100 9.93 8.30 10.33
CA ARG A 100 9.96 7.87 11.73
C ARG A 100 9.30 8.91 12.65
N GLY A 101 9.41 10.18 12.33
CA GLY A 101 8.92 11.30 13.15
C GLY A 101 7.43 11.59 13.05
N ILE A 102 6.74 11.08 12.05
CA ILE A 102 5.30 11.33 11.82
C ILE A 102 4.44 10.13 12.23
N LYS A 103 3.16 10.35 12.50
CA LYS A 103 2.19 9.32 12.93
C LYS A 103 1.30 8.76 11.82
N ASN A 104 1.40 9.27 10.61
CA ASN A 104 0.68 8.70 9.47
C ASN A 104 1.01 7.22 9.28
N PRO A 105 0.10 6.40 8.74
CA PRO A 105 0.45 5.12 8.14
C PRO A 105 1.54 5.32 7.08
N ILE A 106 2.54 4.44 7.05
CA ILE A 106 3.70 4.55 6.17
C ILE A 106 3.78 3.36 5.23
N GLY A 107 4.11 3.63 3.98
CA GLY A 107 4.53 2.63 3.01
C GLY A 107 6.05 2.57 2.88
N LEU A 108 6.59 1.40 2.63
CA LEU A 108 8.01 1.18 2.32
C LEU A 108 8.12 0.36 1.04
N LYS A 109 8.73 0.91 0.01
CA LYS A 109 9.00 0.18 -1.24
C LYS A 109 10.12 -0.85 -1.03
N CYS A 110 9.82 -2.07 -1.40
CA CYS A 110 10.73 -3.23 -1.28
C CYS A 110 11.08 -3.74 -2.68
N GLY A 111 12.28 -3.42 -3.15
CA GLY A 111 12.81 -3.86 -4.44
C GLY A 111 13.88 -4.97 -4.32
N PRO A 112 14.45 -5.44 -5.44
CA PRO A 112 15.39 -6.56 -5.47
C PRO A 112 16.69 -6.35 -4.70
N SER A 113 17.08 -5.10 -4.42
CA SER A 113 18.28 -4.76 -3.67
C SER A 113 18.10 -4.81 -2.15
N LEU A 114 16.86 -4.99 -1.66
CA LEU A 114 16.58 -5.05 -0.23
C LEU A 114 16.85 -6.46 0.29
N ASP A 115 17.75 -6.57 1.23
CA ASP A 115 17.96 -7.83 1.96
C ASP A 115 17.09 -7.92 3.23
N PRO A 116 16.92 -9.15 3.77
CA PRO A 116 16.08 -9.36 4.95
C PRO A 116 16.54 -8.63 6.22
N GLU A 117 17.84 -8.49 6.44
CA GLU A 117 18.38 -7.84 7.65
C GLU A 117 18.14 -6.33 7.60
N GLU A 118 18.38 -5.71 6.44
CA GLU A 118 18.06 -4.30 6.21
C GLU A 118 16.56 -4.04 6.37
N LEU A 119 15.71 -4.95 5.87
CA LEU A 119 14.26 -4.83 6.03
C LEU A 119 13.86 -4.80 7.51
N ILE A 120 14.37 -5.74 8.32
CA ILE A 120 14.05 -5.78 9.76
C ILE A 120 14.51 -4.50 10.46
N ARG A 121 15.72 -4.03 10.16
CA ARG A 121 16.23 -2.74 10.68
C ARG A 121 15.30 -1.58 10.32
N LEU A 122 14.84 -1.49 9.08
CA LEU A 122 13.89 -0.45 8.64
C LEU A 122 12.55 -0.55 9.37
N ILE A 123 12.03 -1.75 9.58
CA ILE A 123 10.80 -1.97 10.35
C ILE A 123 10.97 -1.49 11.80
N ASP A 124 12.09 -1.79 12.43
CA ASP A 124 12.37 -1.37 13.81
C ASP A 124 12.46 0.16 13.95
N ILE A 125 12.98 0.85 12.94
CA ILE A 125 13.04 2.32 12.92
C ILE A 125 11.65 2.92 12.70
N LEU A 126 10.88 2.39 11.75
CA LEU A 126 9.62 2.99 11.30
C LEU A 126 8.42 2.57 12.15
N ASN A 127 8.50 1.42 12.80
CA ASN A 127 7.45 0.87 13.66
C ASN A 127 8.01 0.23 14.94
N PRO A 128 8.70 1.00 15.79
CA PRO A 128 9.35 0.46 16.99
C PRO A 128 8.38 -0.16 17.99
N ALA A 129 7.13 0.30 18.02
CA ALA A 129 6.08 -0.26 18.89
C ALA A 129 5.44 -1.54 18.32
N ASN A 130 5.86 -1.99 17.12
CA ASN A 130 5.25 -3.11 16.40
C ASN A 130 3.73 -3.01 16.30
N GLU A 131 3.25 -1.80 16.00
CA GLU A 131 1.84 -1.45 15.91
C GLU A 131 1.23 -2.00 14.61
N ALA A 132 0.09 -2.68 14.71
CA ALA A 132 -0.62 -3.17 13.54
C ALA A 132 -1.22 -1.99 12.72
N GLY A 133 -1.06 -2.04 11.39
CA GLY A 133 -1.56 -0.99 10.49
C GLY A 133 -0.62 0.20 10.29
N ARG A 134 0.45 0.31 11.08
CA ARG A 134 1.43 1.41 10.98
C ARG A 134 2.26 1.35 9.71
N LEU A 135 2.74 0.17 9.32
CA LEU A 135 3.68 -0.01 8.21
C LEU A 135 3.15 -0.99 7.17
N THR A 136 3.17 -0.58 5.91
CA THR A 136 2.85 -1.40 4.74
C THR A 136 4.09 -1.56 3.87
N LEU A 137 4.51 -2.79 3.64
CA LEU A 137 5.60 -3.15 2.74
C LEU A 137 5.04 -3.29 1.31
N ILE A 138 5.60 -2.53 0.37
CA ILE A 138 5.10 -2.45 -1.01
C ILE A 138 6.09 -3.15 -1.94
N ALA A 139 5.81 -4.40 -2.27
CA ALA A 139 6.65 -5.24 -3.13
C ALA A 139 6.69 -4.69 -4.57
N ARG A 140 7.91 -4.52 -5.13
CA ARG A 140 8.17 -4.02 -6.48
C ARG A 140 9.33 -4.74 -7.17
N PHE A 141 9.21 -6.05 -7.36
CA PHE A 141 10.30 -6.89 -7.89
C PHE A 141 10.23 -7.12 -9.40
N GLY A 142 9.08 -6.91 -10.02
CA GLY A 142 8.77 -7.42 -11.34
C GLY A 142 8.46 -8.92 -11.33
N HIS A 143 7.82 -9.40 -12.39
CA HIS A 143 7.34 -10.79 -12.48
C HIS A 143 8.46 -11.82 -12.48
N GLU A 144 9.63 -11.48 -13.05
CA GLU A 144 10.77 -12.40 -13.14
C GLU A 144 11.48 -12.62 -11.80
N LYS A 145 11.48 -11.61 -10.92
CA LYS A 145 12.30 -11.60 -9.69
C LYS A 145 11.49 -11.82 -8.41
N VAL A 146 10.17 -11.69 -8.47
CA VAL A 146 9.33 -11.74 -7.27
C VAL A 146 9.42 -13.09 -6.54
N ALA A 147 9.48 -14.19 -7.28
CA ALA A 147 9.55 -15.53 -6.71
C ALA A 147 10.84 -15.79 -5.93
N ASP A 148 11.95 -15.16 -6.32
CA ASP A 148 13.27 -15.37 -5.70
C ASP A 148 13.49 -14.44 -4.49
N HIS A 149 12.91 -13.25 -4.50
CA HIS A 149 13.18 -12.21 -3.49
C HIS A 149 12.10 -12.11 -2.42
N LEU A 150 10.83 -12.01 -2.80
CA LEU A 150 9.74 -11.75 -1.85
C LEU A 150 9.61 -12.80 -0.74
N PRO A 151 9.73 -14.13 -1.00
CA PRO A 151 9.60 -15.12 0.06
C PRO A 151 10.66 -15.00 1.17
N LYS A 152 11.86 -14.51 0.86
CA LYS A 152 12.92 -14.31 1.83
C LYS A 152 12.57 -13.19 2.81
N LEU A 153 12.00 -12.11 2.30
CA LEU A 153 11.55 -10.96 3.10
C LEU A 153 10.36 -11.36 3.99
N ILE A 154 9.37 -12.08 3.43
CA ILE A 154 8.21 -12.55 4.20
C ILE A 154 8.66 -13.43 5.37
N ARG A 155 9.52 -14.43 5.11
CA ARG A 155 10.05 -15.31 6.17
C ARG A 155 10.83 -14.56 7.26
N ALA A 156 11.56 -13.52 6.90
CA ALA A 156 12.26 -12.69 7.88
C ALA A 156 11.27 -11.93 8.77
N VAL A 157 10.26 -11.30 8.18
CA VAL A 157 9.20 -10.59 8.90
C VAL A 157 8.44 -11.52 9.86
N GLU A 158 8.06 -12.71 9.40
CA GLU A 158 7.39 -13.73 10.21
C GLU A 158 8.26 -14.24 11.36
N ARG A 159 9.53 -14.56 11.08
CA ARG A 159 10.48 -15.03 12.09
C ARG A 159 10.68 -14.02 13.23
N GLU A 160 10.73 -12.73 12.90
CA GLU A 160 10.90 -11.65 13.87
C GLU A 160 9.57 -11.15 14.47
N GLY A 161 8.43 -11.76 14.11
CA GLY A 161 7.11 -11.42 14.65
C GLY A 161 6.67 -9.98 14.35
N LYS A 162 7.11 -9.41 13.23
CA LYS A 162 6.81 -8.02 12.86
C LYS A 162 5.40 -7.89 12.29
N LYS A 163 4.66 -6.90 12.76
CA LYS A 163 3.30 -6.58 12.30
C LYS A 163 3.36 -5.58 11.15
N VAL A 164 3.20 -6.05 9.93
CA VAL A 164 3.21 -5.24 8.73
C VAL A 164 2.07 -5.64 7.80
N GLY A 165 1.58 -4.70 6.99
CA GLY A 165 0.76 -4.99 5.83
C GLY A 165 1.64 -5.30 4.61
N TRP A 166 1.13 -6.08 3.66
CA TRP A 166 1.77 -6.31 2.37
C TRP A 166 0.91 -5.77 1.24
N SER A 167 1.55 -5.11 0.29
CA SER A 167 0.94 -4.62 -0.95
C SER A 167 1.86 -4.89 -2.13
N CYS A 168 1.33 -4.85 -3.34
CA CYS A 168 2.09 -5.04 -4.56
C CYS A 168 2.01 -3.79 -5.45
N ALA A 169 3.15 -3.38 -5.99
CA ALA A 169 3.26 -2.39 -7.06
C ALA A 169 3.59 -3.11 -8.38
N PRO A 170 2.58 -3.64 -9.10
CA PRO A 170 2.80 -4.56 -10.22
C PRO A 170 3.40 -3.89 -11.46
N MET A 171 3.33 -2.56 -11.55
CA MET A 171 3.89 -1.81 -12.68
C MET A 171 5.41 -1.66 -12.57
N HIS A 172 5.94 -1.46 -11.37
CA HIS A 172 7.37 -1.27 -11.15
C HIS A 172 8.14 -2.59 -11.30
N GLY A 173 9.23 -2.53 -12.05
CA GLY A 173 10.04 -3.70 -12.40
C GLY A 173 9.54 -4.47 -13.61
N ASN A 174 8.41 -4.06 -14.21
CA ASN A 174 7.82 -4.64 -15.44
C ASN A 174 7.71 -3.62 -16.57
N THR A 175 8.18 -2.39 -16.38
CA THR A 175 8.21 -1.36 -17.42
C THR A 175 9.39 -1.58 -18.38
N ILE A 176 9.14 -1.45 -19.66
CA ILE A 176 10.12 -1.51 -20.75
C ILE A 176 10.72 -0.12 -20.95
#